data_565bfcefd9dd380bc47b3b692e6d5cc5
#
_entry.id   565bfcefd9dd380bc47b3b692e6d5cc5
#
_cell.length_a   1.000
_cell.length_b   1.000
_cell.length_c   1.000
_cell.angle_alpha   90.00
_cell.angle_beta   90.00
_cell.angle_gamma   90.00
#
_symmetry.space_group_name_H-M   'P 1'
#
loop_
_entity.id
_entity.type
_entity.pdbx_description
1 polymer ?
#
loop_
_entity_poly.entity_id
_entity_poly.type
_entity_poly.pdbx_seq_one_letter_code
_entity_poly.pdbx_strand_id
1 'polypeptide(L)'
;MILIGESVGLAATLISGIGWATYMVLTRYYLRGNGESVIMLTVCSMALGSLMLLVTAILTGNIVAISYGGWATILWLSVVNTAFAFLIWNHALRTLRAYEQSILQNTMLIQVTLLASFLLGEALTALKVSGIIMVFTGILMVQTWSKAR
;
A
#
# COMPACT_ATOMS: atom_id res chain seq x y z
N MET A 1 -16.26 14.82 -20.85
CA MET A 1 -15.02 15.08 -20.07
C MET A 1 -14.95 14.28 -18.76
N ILE A 2 -16.04 14.12 -18.01
CA ILE A 2 -16.08 13.34 -16.75
C ILE A 2 -15.77 11.86 -16.99
N LEU A 3 -16.38 11.20 -17.98
CA LEU A 3 -16.17 9.78 -18.30
C LEU A 3 -14.74 9.42 -18.73
N ILE A 4 -14.03 10.35 -19.39
CA ILE A 4 -12.63 10.14 -19.78
C ILE A 4 -11.72 10.20 -18.55
N GLY A 5 -12.00 11.09 -17.60
CA GLY A 5 -11.27 11.16 -16.34
C GLY A 5 -11.43 9.90 -15.48
N GLU A 6 -12.63 9.34 -15.44
CA GLU A 6 -12.90 8.09 -14.70
C GLU A 6 -12.19 6.87 -15.30
N SER A 7 -12.18 6.76 -16.66
CA SER A 7 -11.48 5.65 -17.32
C SER A 7 -9.97 5.72 -17.18
N VAL A 8 -9.38 6.92 -17.25
CA VAL A 8 -7.95 7.13 -17.01
C VAL A 8 -7.59 6.83 -15.54
N GLY A 9 -8.43 7.27 -14.59
CA GLY A 9 -8.25 6.96 -13.17
C GLY A 9 -8.32 5.46 -12.89
N LEU A 10 -9.27 4.75 -13.49
CA LEU A 10 -9.41 3.31 -13.37
C LEU A 10 -8.18 2.58 -13.94
N ALA A 11 -7.72 2.96 -15.13
CA ALA A 11 -6.53 2.39 -15.75
C ALA A 11 -5.29 2.62 -14.89
N ALA A 12 -5.09 3.84 -14.37
CA ALA A 12 -3.98 4.16 -13.47
C ALA A 12 -4.01 3.32 -12.19
N THR A 13 -5.19 3.10 -11.61
CA THR A 13 -5.37 2.26 -10.42
C THR A 13 -5.01 0.80 -10.70
N LEU A 14 -5.43 0.25 -11.84
CA LEU A 14 -5.10 -1.13 -12.23
C LEU A 14 -3.59 -1.30 -12.45
N ILE A 15 -2.95 -0.37 -13.16
CA ILE A 15 -1.50 -0.38 -13.37
C ILE A 15 -0.74 -0.29 -12.04
N SER A 16 -1.18 0.60 -11.15
CA SER A 16 -0.60 0.74 -9.81
C SER A 16 -0.74 -0.55 -8.99
N GLY A 17 -1.89 -1.22 -9.05
CA GLY A 17 -2.13 -2.50 -8.38
C GLY A 17 -1.22 -3.61 -8.89
N ILE A 18 -1.03 -3.73 -10.20
CA ILE A 18 -0.10 -4.69 -10.80
C ILE A 18 1.35 -4.36 -10.38
N GLY A 19 1.73 -3.07 -10.41
CA GLY A 19 3.04 -2.62 -9.96
C GLY A 19 3.31 -2.96 -8.49
N TRP A 20 2.33 -2.75 -7.62
CA TRP A 20 2.41 -3.12 -6.21
C TRP A 20 2.57 -4.63 -5.99
N ALA A 21 1.77 -5.44 -6.67
CA ALA A 21 1.87 -6.90 -6.60
C ALA A 21 3.25 -7.40 -7.08
N THR A 22 3.74 -6.84 -8.18
CA THR A 22 5.09 -7.14 -8.72
C THR A 22 6.18 -6.75 -7.72
N TYR A 23 6.09 -5.56 -7.12
CA TYR A 23 7.00 -5.10 -6.08
C TYR A 23 7.05 -6.08 -4.90
N MET A 24 5.90 -6.52 -4.38
CA MET A 24 5.83 -7.47 -3.27
C MET A 24 6.52 -8.80 -3.60
N VAL A 25 6.28 -9.35 -4.79
CA VAL A 25 6.85 -10.65 -5.20
C VAL A 25 8.36 -10.53 -5.39
N LEU A 26 8.82 -9.50 -6.09
CA LEU A 26 10.25 -9.27 -6.34
C LEU A 26 11.01 -8.98 -5.03
N THR A 27 10.49 -8.10 -4.19
CA THR A 27 11.08 -7.78 -2.88
C THR A 27 11.26 -9.04 -2.05
N ARG A 28 10.23 -9.87 -2.00
CA ARG A 28 10.31 -11.14 -1.28
C ARG A 28 11.34 -12.08 -1.88
N TYR A 29 11.39 -12.19 -3.20
CA TYR A 29 12.37 -13.04 -3.90
C TYR A 29 13.80 -12.64 -3.54
N TYR A 30 14.12 -11.34 -3.61
CA TYR A 30 15.44 -10.82 -3.29
C TYR A 30 15.79 -11.00 -1.81
N LEU A 31 14.87 -10.69 -0.91
CA LEU A 31 15.12 -10.77 0.53
C LEU A 31 15.29 -12.20 1.05
N ARG A 32 14.68 -13.20 0.41
CA ARG A 32 14.81 -14.61 0.81
C ARG A 32 15.96 -15.34 0.14
N GLY A 33 16.24 -15.01 -1.14
CA GLY A 33 17.20 -15.76 -1.94
C GLY A 33 18.67 -15.39 -1.70
N ASN A 34 18.95 -14.09 -1.54
CA ASN A 34 20.32 -13.56 -1.62
C ASN A 34 20.85 -13.01 -0.28
N GLY A 35 20.09 -13.08 0.82
CA GLY A 35 20.52 -12.51 2.09
C GLY A 35 20.66 -10.99 2.09
N GLU A 36 20.06 -10.31 1.09
CA GLU A 36 20.14 -8.88 0.90
C GLU A 36 19.61 -8.09 2.10
N SER A 37 20.17 -6.90 2.29
CA SER A 37 19.75 -6.01 3.37
C SER A 37 18.36 -5.42 3.10
N VAL A 38 17.44 -5.63 4.05
CA VAL A 38 16.09 -5.02 4.03
C VAL A 38 16.19 -3.49 3.89
N ILE A 39 17.16 -2.88 4.60
CA ILE A 39 17.36 -1.42 4.59
C ILE A 39 17.78 -0.98 3.19
N MET A 40 18.76 -1.63 2.59
CA MET A 40 19.27 -1.27 1.27
C MET A 40 18.16 -1.35 0.20
N LEU A 41 17.40 -2.43 0.18
CA LEU A 41 16.30 -2.61 -0.76
C LEU A 41 15.19 -1.56 -0.55
N THR A 42 14.84 -1.27 0.71
CA THR A 42 13.86 -0.23 1.03
C THR A 42 14.34 1.14 0.58
N VAL A 43 15.58 1.53 0.91
CA VAL A 43 16.13 2.83 0.54
C VAL A 43 16.20 2.99 -0.98
N CYS A 44 16.70 1.98 -1.71
CA CYS A 44 16.79 2.04 -3.16
C CYS A 44 15.41 2.16 -3.83
N SER A 45 14.43 1.36 -3.39
CA SER A 45 13.08 1.42 -3.97
C SER A 45 12.38 2.75 -3.69
N MET A 46 12.54 3.29 -2.48
CA MET A 46 11.97 4.59 -2.10
C MET A 46 12.67 5.75 -2.82
N ALA A 47 14.00 5.70 -2.96
CA ALA A 47 14.76 6.72 -3.69
C ALA A 47 14.34 6.78 -5.17
N LEU A 48 14.17 5.63 -5.82
CA LEU A 48 13.70 5.58 -7.20
C LEU A 48 12.26 6.13 -7.33
N GLY A 49 11.36 5.72 -6.45
CA GLY A 49 9.99 6.21 -6.43
C GLY A 49 9.90 7.73 -6.19
N SER A 50 10.66 8.25 -5.22
CA SER A 50 10.69 9.68 -4.91
C SER A 50 11.31 10.50 -6.06
N LEU A 51 12.34 9.97 -6.73
CA LEU A 51 12.95 10.62 -7.90
C LEU A 51 11.94 10.72 -9.05
N MET A 52 11.19 9.66 -9.34
CA MET A 52 10.15 9.67 -10.37
C MET A 52 9.05 10.69 -10.06
N LEU A 53 8.61 10.76 -8.79
CA LEU A 53 7.61 11.74 -8.35
C LEU A 53 8.15 13.18 -8.48
N LEU A 54 9.40 13.41 -8.09
CA LEU A 54 10.04 14.73 -8.21
C LEU A 54 10.14 15.19 -9.67
N VAL A 55 10.59 14.28 -10.55
CA VAL A 55 10.64 14.58 -12.00
C VAL A 55 9.24 14.92 -12.54
N THR A 56 8.24 14.14 -12.16
CA THR A 56 6.85 14.40 -12.58
C THR A 56 6.36 15.75 -12.05
N ALA A 57 6.64 16.09 -10.79
CA ALA A 57 6.25 17.38 -10.20
C ALA A 57 6.90 18.56 -10.92
N ILE A 58 8.17 18.45 -11.30
CA ILE A 58 8.89 19.47 -12.06
C ILE A 58 8.29 19.64 -13.46
N LEU A 59 8.06 18.51 -14.16
CA LEU A 59 7.52 18.53 -15.52
C LEU A 59 6.09 19.08 -15.59
N THR A 60 5.29 18.86 -14.57
CA THR A 60 3.90 19.34 -14.50
C THR A 60 3.78 20.76 -13.94
N GLY A 61 4.89 21.35 -13.45
CA GLY A 61 4.91 22.70 -12.86
C GLY A 61 4.12 22.81 -11.55
N ASN A 62 3.77 21.70 -10.91
CA ASN A 62 2.96 21.66 -9.68
C ASN A 62 3.81 21.78 -8.41
N ILE A 63 4.76 22.70 -8.40
CA ILE A 63 5.57 23.00 -7.21
C ILE A 63 4.94 24.19 -6.50
N VAL A 64 4.36 23.91 -5.33
CA VAL A 64 3.70 24.92 -4.49
C VAL A 64 4.57 25.22 -3.27
N ALA A 65 4.64 26.50 -2.87
CA ALA A 65 5.30 26.88 -1.63
C ALA A 65 4.54 26.29 -0.42
N ILE A 66 5.27 25.59 0.44
CA ILE A 66 4.71 24.89 1.60
C ILE A 66 5.03 25.71 2.85
N SER A 67 4.03 25.88 3.73
CA SER A 67 4.21 26.55 5.02
C SER A 67 5.10 25.75 5.97
N TYR A 68 5.66 26.38 7.00
CA TYR A 68 6.48 25.70 8.00
C TYR A 68 5.73 24.54 8.69
N GLY A 69 4.45 24.73 9.01
CA GLY A 69 3.60 23.65 9.56
C GLY A 69 3.41 22.49 8.57
N GLY A 70 3.25 22.79 7.29
CA GLY A 70 3.20 21.79 6.23
C GLY A 70 4.48 20.97 6.13
N TRP A 71 5.65 21.61 6.22
CA TRP A 71 6.94 20.90 6.25
C TRP A 71 7.08 19.97 7.46
N ALA A 72 6.66 20.40 8.65
CA ALA A 72 6.67 19.55 9.84
C ALA A 72 5.79 18.30 9.66
N THR A 73 4.60 18.48 9.08
CA THR A 73 3.69 17.36 8.78
C THR A 73 4.30 16.42 7.73
N ILE A 74 4.89 16.94 6.66
CA ILE A 74 5.55 16.13 5.63
C ILE A 74 6.70 15.33 6.22
N LEU A 75 7.55 15.94 7.05
CA LEU A 75 8.65 15.25 7.72
C LEU A 75 8.14 14.13 8.62
N TRP A 76 7.13 14.39 9.43
CA TRP A 76 6.52 13.35 10.26
C TRP A 76 5.99 12.17 9.41
N LEU A 77 5.21 12.45 8.38
CA LEU A 77 4.64 11.44 7.50
C LEU A 77 5.73 10.67 6.74
N SER A 78 6.77 11.34 6.27
CA SER A 78 7.85 10.68 5.52
C SER A 78 8.70 9.77 6.40
N VAL A 79 9.01 10.17 7.62
CA VAL A 79 9.85 9.38 8.54
C VAL A 79 9.04 8.26 9.18
N VAL A 80 7.91 8.59 9.82
CA VAL A 80 7.17 7.62 10.63
C VAL A 80 6.25 6.78 9.76
N ASN A 81 5.43 7.42 8.95
CA ASN A 81 4.38 6.72 8.20
C ASN A 81 4.89 6.09 6.89
N THR A 82 6.00 6.57 6.36
CA THR A 82 6.56 6.02 5.13
C THR A 82 7.82 5.21 5.39
N ALA A 83 8.93 5.83 5.78
CA ALA A 83 10.21 5.13 5.89
C ALA A 83 10.17 3.99 6.92
N PHE A 84 9.69 4.26 8.13
CA PHE A 84 9.61 3.27 9.20
C PHE A 84 8.59 2.18 8.89
N ALA A 85 7.42 2.53 8.39
CA ALA A 85 6.38 1.56 8.01
C ALA A 85 6.86 0.63 6.89
N PHE A 86 7.55 1.15 5.86
CA PHE A 86 8.11 0.33 4.78
C PHE A 86 9.25 -0.57 5.25
N LEU A 87 10.07 -0.13 6.19
CA LEU A 87 11.10 -0.98 6.79
C LEU A 87 10.48 -2.18 7.50
N ILE A 88 9.46 -1.96 8.33
CA ILE A 88 8.75 -3.04 9.02
C ILE A 88 8.06 -3.95 8.01
N TRP A 89 7.42 -3.37 7.00
CA TRP A 89 6.74 -4.13 5.94
C TRP A 89 7.69 -5.03 5.16
N ASN A 90 8.81 -4.50 4.71
CA ASN A 90 9.82 -5.26 3.98
C ASN A 90 10.52 -6.29 4.89
N HIS A 91 10.69 -6.00 6.18
CA HIS A 91 11.17 -6.98 7.14
C HIS A 91 10.17 -8.15 7.28
N ALA A 92 8.88 -7.86 7.34
CA ALA A 92 7.83 -8.87 7.37
C ALA A 92 7.81 -9.74 6.09
N LEU A 93 8.06 -9.15 4.90
CA LEU A 93 8.20 -9.89 3.63
C LEU A 93 9.33 -10.91 3.64
N ARG A 94 10.35 -10.70 4.44
CA ARG A 94 11.47 -11.64 4.59
C ARG A 94 11.04 -12.94 5.29
N THR A 95 10.12 -12.85 6.23
CA THR A 95 9.70 -13.97 7.07
C THR A 95 8.36 -14.57 6.66
N LEU A 96 7.38 -13.73 6.35
CA LEU A 96 6.03 -14.15 5.99
C LEU A 96 5.96 -14.69 4.56
N ARG A 97 5.03 -15.61 4.32
CA ARG A 97 4.69 -16.05 2.97
C ARG A 97 3.89 -14.96 2.25
N ALA A 98 3.96 -14.91 0.90
CA ALA A 98 3.28 -13.86 0.12
C ALA A 98 1.76 -13.84 0.38
N TYR A 99 1.14 -14.99 0.53
CA TYR A 99 -0.29 -15.07 0.83
C TYR A 99 -0.63 -14.59 2.25
N GLU A 100 0.23 -14.84 3.25
CA GLU A 100 0.04 -14.37 4.63
C GLU A 100 0.04 -12.84 4.69
N GLN A 101 0.95 -12.23 3.94
CA GLN A 101 1.02 -10.78 3.85
C GLN A 101 -0.15 -10.18 3.08
N SER A 102 -0.62 -10.85 2.02
CA SER A 102 -1.84 -10.47 1.32
C SER A 102 -3.07 -10.51 2.24
N ILE A 103 -3.16 -11.52 3.12
CA ILE A 103 -4.21 -11.61 4.14
C ILE A 103 -4.17 -10.41 5.10
N LEU A 104 -2.98 -10.08 5.63
CA LEU A 104 -2.81 -8.92 6.51
C LEU A 104 -3.22 -7.61 5.83
N GLN A 105 -2.84 -7.44 4.56
CA GLN A 105 -3.20 -6.26 3.78
C GLN A 105 -4.71 -6.16 3.53
N ASN A 106 -5.37 -7.28 3.24
CA ASN A 106 -6.82 -7.31 3.07
C ASN A 106 -7.56 -7.05 4.40
N THR A 107 -7.01 -7.47 5.53
CA THR A 107 -7.56 -7.15 6.85
C THR A 107 -7.56 -5.64 7.12
N MET A 108 -6.58 -4.91 6.59
CA MET A 108 -6.51 -3.45 6.68
C MET A 108 -7.73 -2.76 6.04
N LEU A 109 -8.27 -3.31 4.95
CA LEU A 109 -9.48 -2.76 4.31
C LEU A 109 -10.68 -2.78 5.26
N ILE A 110 -10.84 -3.87 6.01
CA ILE A 110 -11.90 -4.00 7.01
C ILE A 110 -11.70 -2.97 8.14
N GLN A 111 -10.47 -2.88 8.66
CA GLN A 111 -10.13 -1.95 9.75
C GLN A 111 -10.37 -0.49 9.33
N VAL A 112 -9.93 -0.08 8.14
CA VAL A 112 -10.12 1.29 7.64
C VAL A 112 -11.60 1.60 7.49
N THR A 113 -12.42 0.68 6.96
CA THR A 113 -13.86 0.88 6.80
C THR A 113 -14.57 1.04 8.15
N LEU A 114 -14.20 0.23 9.15
CA LEU A 114 -14.76 0.32 10.50
C LEU A 114 -14.35 1.62 11.20
N LEU A 115 -13.06 2.00 11.10
CA LEU A 115 -12.56 3.24 11.67
C LEU A 115 -13.19 4.47 11.02
N ALA A 116 -13.35 4.47 9.70
CA ALA A 116 -14.01 5.56 8.98
C ALA A 116 -15.48 5.70 9.41
N SER A 117 -16.17 4.59 9.62
CA SER A 117 -17.53 4.63 10.15
C SER A 117 -17.60 5.18 11.57
N PHE A 118 -16.66 4.77 12.44
CA PHE A 118 -16.65 5.17 13.84
C PHE A 118 -16.16 6.61 14.07
N LEU A 119 -15.05 7.00 13.38
CA LEU A 119 -14.41 8.30 13.61
C LEU A 119 -14.97 9.42 12.75
N LEU A 120 -15.38 9.12 11.51
CA LEU A 120 -15.89 10.10 10.55
C LEU A 120 -17.42 10.07 10.43
N GLY A 121 -18.10 9.14 11.11
CA GLY A 121 -19.56 9.00 11.01
C GLY A 121 -20.05 8.53 9.64
N GLU A 122 -19.17 7.90 8.83
CA GLU A 122 -19.56 7.40 7.53
C GLU A 122 -20.55 6.24 7.64
N ALA A 123 -21.66 6.32 6.88
CA ALA A 123 -22.67 5.26 6.89
C ALA A 123 -22.09 3.95 6.34
N LEU A 124 -22.29 2.87 7.09
CA LEU A 124 -22.05 1.50 6.62
C LEU A 124 -23.19 1.09 5.68
N THR A 125 -23.00 1.34 4.40
CA THR A 125 -23.99 0.93 3.38
C THR A 125 -24.00 -0.59 3.23
N ALA A 126 -25.12 -1.16 2.76
CA ALA A 126 -25.22 -2.59 2.50
C ALA A 126 -24.11 -3.09 1.55
N LEU A 127 -23.69 -2.25 0.58
CA LEU A 127 -22.59 -2.56 -0.32
C LEU A 127 -21.23 -2.66 0.41
N LYS A 128 -20.94 -1.75 1.36
CA LYS A 128 -19.72 -1.81 2.18
C LYS A 128 -19.70 -3.07 3.05
N VAL A 129 -20.83 -3.40 3.67
CA VAL A 129 -20.98 -4.60 4.52
C VAL A 129 -20.80 -5.88 3.70
N SER A 130 -21.41 -5.98 2.52
CA SER A 130 -21.24 -7.15 1.65
C SER A 130 -19.79 -7.31 1.18
N GLY A 131 -19.09 -6.21 0.87
CA GLY A 131 -17.67 -6.23 0.54
C GLY A 131 -16.81 -6.75 1.70
N ILE A 132 -17.07 -6.31 2.93
CA ILE A 132 -16.38 -6.81 4.13
C ILE A 132 -16.59 -8.32 4.30
N ILE A 133 -17.82 -8.80 4.14
CA ILE A 133 -18.13 -10.23 4.27
C ILE A 133 -17.39 -11.03 3.19
N MET A 134 -17.37 -10.55 1.94
CA MET A 134 -16.63 -11.21 0.85
C MET A 134 -15.13 -11.29 1.14
N VAL A 135 -14.51 -10.21 1.60
CA VAL A 135 -13.09 -10.20 1.97
C VAL A 135 -12.83 -11.16 3.12
N PHE A 136 -13.65 -11.14 4.15
CA PHE A 136 -13.51 -12.02 5.32
C PHE A 136 -13.64 -13.50 4.95
N THR A 137 -14.62 -13.86 4.12
CA THR A 137 -14.78 -15.25 3.64
C THR A 137 -13.61 -15.70 2.78
N GLY A 138 -13.09 -14.81 1.90
CA GLY A 138 -11.88 -15.07 1.11
C GLY A 138 -10.66 -15.34 1.99
N ILE A 139 -10.46 -14.54 3.03
CA ILE A 139 -9.36 -14.75 4.01
C ILE A 139 -9.49 -16.12 4.70
N LEU A 140 -10.69 -16.47 5.17
CA LEU A 140 -10.93 -17.76 5.83
C LEU A 140 -10.66 -18.94 4.89
N MET A 141 -11.10 -18.86 3.63
CA MET A 141 -10.84 -19.91 2.64
C MET A 141 -9.34 -20.13 2.41
N VAL A 142 -8.57 -19.04 2.26
CA VAL A 142 -7.12 -19.16 2.08
C VAL A 142 -6.43 -19.71 3.31
N GLN A 143 -6.84 -19.31 4.52
CA GLN A 143 -6.27 -19.83 5.78
C GLN A 143 -6.55 -21.32 5.99
N THR A 144 -7.77 -21.75 5.71
CA THR A 144 -8.13 -23.18 5.88
C THR A 144 -7.38 -24.06 4.88
N TRP A 145 -7.26 -23.61 3.63
CA TRP A 145 -6.51 -24.36 2.62
C TRP A 145 -4.99 -24.41 2.90
N SER A 146 -4.45 -23.33 3.44
CA SER A 146 -3.03 -23.28 3.81
C SER A 146 -2.65 -24.20 4.98
N LYS A 147 -3.58 -24.45 5.91
CA LYS A 147 -3.37 -25.41 7.03
C LYS A 147 -3.49 -26.88 6.61
N ALA A 148 -4.14 -27.13 5.47
CA ALA A 148 -4.36 -28.49 4.95
C ALA A 148 -3.19 -29.01 4.09
N ARG A 149 -2.16 -28.21 3.84
CA ARG A 149 -0.91 -28.53 3.16
C ARG A 149 0.28 -28.50 4.11
#